data_68f578096ae7ff75bafc9d8428714491
#
_entry.id   68f578096ae7ff75bafc9d8428714491
#
_cell.length_a   1.000
_cell.length_b   1.000
_cell.length_c   1.000
_cell.angle_alpha   90.00
_cell.angle_beta   90.00
_cell.angle_gamma   90.00
#
_symmetry.space_group_name_H-M   'P 1'
#
loop_
_entity.id
_entity.type
_entity.pdbx_description
1 polymer ?
#
loop_
_entity_poly.entity_id
_entity_poly.type
_entity_poly.pdbx_seq_one_letter_code
_entity_poly.pdbx_strand_id
1 'polypeptide(L)'
;MTLFLIDTSAWLFNFPPRVVPEIRERIVELAKKDLAGITSPILFELLQGARSGQEYHRLLQHLLSLHQFPVTASDWLKAAQWAQRLRVRGLKAKTVDFLIAYKAMRHRLVLLHADGDFDRMARLVPLKVESCLKFVRAP
;
A
#
# COMPACT_ATOMS: atom_id res chain seq x y z
N MET A 1 15.59 -6.02 9.77
CA MET A 1 15.50 -5.68 8.35
C MET A 1 14.18 -4.98 8.07
N THR A 2 14.22 -3.91 7.30
CA THR A 2 13.02 -3.12 7.04
C THR A 2 12.17 -3.75 5.95
N LEU A 3 10.90 -4.02 6.26
CA LEU A 3 9.93 -4.48 5.29
C LEU A 3 9.15 -3.29 4.69
N PHE A 4 8.62 -3.50 3.50
CA PHE A 4 7.87 -2.50 2.75
C PHE A 4 6.44 -2.96 2.56
N LEU A 5 5.50 -2.06 2.78
CA LEU A 5 4.09 -2.27 2.42
C LEU A 5 3.86 -1.54 1.10
N ILE A 6 3.45 -2.28 0.07
CA ILE A 6 3.25 -1.70 -1.27
C ILE A 6 1.77 -1.40 -1.45
N ASP A 7 1.44 -0.11 -1.55
CA ASP A 7 0.07 0.34 -1.73
C ASP A 7 -0.47 0.01 -3.13
N THR A 8 -1.77 -0.13 -3.25
CA THR A 8 -2.45 -0.35 -4.53
C THR A 8 -2.05 0.71 -5.57
N SER A 9 -1.89 1.96 -5.14
CA SER A 9 -1.50 3.05 -6.04
C SER A 9 -0.15 2.80 -6.73
N ALA A 10 0.77 2.09 -6.07
CA ALA A 10 2.03 1.68 -6.69
C ALA A 10 1.86 0.39 -7.49
N TRP A 11 1.14 -0.60 -6.96
CA TRP A 11 0.90 -1.87 -7.65
C TRP A 11 0.29 -1.69 -9.04
N LEU A 12 -0.61 -0.71 -9.21
CA LEU A 12 -1.28 -0.48 -10.48
C LEU A 12 -0.30 -0.21 -11.62
N PHE A 13 0.88 0.34 -11.32
CA PHE A 13 1.91 0.61 -12.31
C PHE A 13 2.84 -0.58 -12.55
N ASN A 14 2.54 -1.73 -11.94
CA ASN A 14 3.22 -2.99 -12.17
C ASN A 14 2.53 -3.86 -13.24
N PHE A 15 1.31 -3.50 -13.63
CA PHE A 15 0.48 -4.33 -14.52
C PHE A 15 0.13 -3.60 -15.82
N PRO A 16 0.16 -4.32 -16.98
CA PRO A 16 -0.32 -3.73 -18.23
C PRO A 16 -1.78 -3.29 -18.11
N PRO A 17 -2.19 -2.22 -18.82
CA PRO A 17 -1.39 -1.42 -19.74
C PRO A 17 -0.66 -0.23 -19.08
N ARG A 18 -0.66 -0.14 -17.76
CA ARG A 18 -0.19 1.03 -17.02
C ARG A 18 1.22 0.88 -16.44
N VAL A 19 2.03 -0.02 -16.99
CA VAL A 19 3.38 -0.29 -16.47
C VAL A 19 4.25 0.97 -16.52
N VAL A 20 4.84 1.31 -15.37
CA VAL A 20 5.91 2.32 -15.27
C VAL A 20 7.16 1.55 -14.86
N PRO A 21 8.19 1.50 -15.73
CA PRO A 21 9.35 0.63 -15.52
C PRO A 21 10.05 0.82 -14.17
N GLU A 22 10.25 2.07 -13.75
CA GLU A 22 10.95 2.37 -12.49
C GLU A 22 10.19 1.83 -11.28
N ILE A 23 8.86 1.90 -11.31
CA ILE A 23 8.01 1.38 -10.22
C ILE A 23 8.02 -0.14 -10.23
N ARG A 24 7.87 -0.75 -11.41
CA ARG A 24 7.90 -2.19 -11.55
C ARG A 24 9.22 -2.78 -11.08
N GLU A 25 10.33 -2.17 -11.47
CA GLU A 25 11.67 -2.61 -11.05
C GLU A 25 11.81 -2.57 -9.53
N ARG A 26 11.29 -1.51 -8.90
CA ARG A 26 11.35 -1.37 -7.44
C ARG A 26 10.53 -2.46 -6.75
N ILE A 27 9.32 -2.73 -7.23
CA ILE A 27 8.45 -3.79 -6.68
C ILE A 27 9.12 -5.17 -6.84
N VAL A 28 9.66 -5.45 -8.02
CA VAL A 28 10.35 -6.71 -8.29
C VAL A 28 11.57 -6.88 -7.38
N GLU A 29 12.35 -5.82 -7.21
CA GLU A 29 13.50 -5.83 -6.31
C GLU A 29 13.10 -6.19 -4.89
N LEU A 30 12.06 -5.54 -4.36
CA LEU A 30 11.58 -5.80 -3.00
C LEU A 30 11.06 -7.23 -2.85
N ALA A 31 10.33 -7.73 -3.85
CA ALA A 31 9.82 -9.10 -3.83
C ALA A 31 10.96 -10.12 -3.86
N LYS A 32 11.95 -9.92 -4.72
CA LYS A 32 13.10 -10.82 -4.82
C LYS A 32 13.92 -10.86 -3.54
N LYS A 33 14.02 -9.76 -2.85
CA LYS A 33 14.76 -9.66 -1.57
C LYS A 33 13.93 -10.11 -0.37
N ASP A 34 12.69 -10.57 -0.60
CA ASP A 34 11.75 -10.98 0.45
C ASP A 34 11.47 -9.83 1.44
N LEU A 35 11.34 -8.62 0.94
CA LEU A 35 11.08 -7.42 1.74
C LEU A 35 9.69 -6.84 1.53
N ALA A 36 8.87 -7.44 0.66
CA ALA A 36 7.55 -6.91 0.32
C ALA A 36 6.46 -7.53 1.18
N GLY A 37 5.56 -6.70 1.66
CA GLY A 37 4.40 -7.11 2.44
C GLY A 37 3.10 -6.58 1.84
N ILE A 38 1.99 -7.17 2.26
CA ILE A 38 0.65 -6.81 1.82
C ILE A 38 -0.32 -6.86 3.00
N THR A 39 -1.34 -6.00 2.96
CA THR A 39 -2.42 -5.99 3.95
C THR A 39 -3.77 -6.25 3.28
N SER A 40 -4.78 -6.62 4.07
CA SER A 40 -6.07 -7.09 3.57
C SER A 40 -6.75 -6.15 2.57
N PRO A 41 -6.84 -4.82 2.80
CA PRO A 41 -7.47 -3.93 1.84
C PRO A 41 -6.79 -3.92 0.47
N ILE A 42 -5.46 -3.95 0.47
CA ILE A 42 -4.68 -3.95 -0.78
C ILE A 42 -4.90 -5.27 -1.51
N LEU A 43 -4.88 -6.39 -0.78
CA LEU A 43 -5.17 -7.70 -1.34
C LEU A 43 -6.53 -7.72 -2.03
N PHE A 44 -7.56 -7.19 -1.36
CA PHE A 44 -8.91 -7.09 -1.90
C PHE A 44 -8.93 -6.25 -3.18
N GLU A 45 -8.34 -5.06 -3.13
CA GLU A 45 -8.36 -4.12 -4.26
C GLU A 45 -7.70 -4.72 -5.51
N LEU A 46 -6.59 -5.42 -5.33
CA LEU A 46 -5.89 -6.05 -6.45
C LEU A 46 -6.67 -7.25 -7.00
N LEU A 47 -7.17 -8.12 -6.14
CA LEU A 47 -7.86 -9.33 -6.56
C LEU A 47 -9.18 -9.05 -7.25
N GLN A 48 -9.94 -8.04 -6.79
CA GLN A 48 -11.22 -7.71 -7.42
C GLN A 48 -11.06 -7.24 -8.87
N GLY A 49 -9.86 -6.78 -9.24
CA GLY A 49 -9.58 -6.33 -10.60
C GLY A 49 -9.25 -7.45 -11.58
N ALA A 50 -9.17 -8.70 -11.14
CA ALA A 50 -8.87 -9.82 -12.02
C ALA A 50 -10.00 -10.02 -13.03
N ARG A 51 -9.63 -10.31 -14.28
CA ARG A 51 -10.57 -10.42 -15.40
C ARG A 51 -11.11 -11.84 -15.61
N SER A 52 -10.53 -12.83 -14.94
CA SER A 52 -10.93 -14.22 -15.03
C SER A 52 -10.57 -14.95 -13.74
N GLY A 53 -11.16 -16.12 -13.54
CA GLY A 53 -10.80 -16.98 -12.41
C GLY A 53 -9.36 -17.43 -12.44
N GLN A 54 -8.82 -17.68 -13.63
CA GLN A 54 -7.43 -18.07 -13.81
C GLN A 54 -6.47 -16.95 -13.41
N GLU A 55 -6.74 -15.74 -13.85
CA GLU A 55 -5.95 -14.55 -13.46
C GLU A 55 -6.03 -14.32 -11.97
N TYR A 56 -7.23 -14.44 -11.39
CA TYR A 56 -7.44 -14.32 -9.94
C TYR A 56 -6.55 -15.29 -9.16
N HIS A 57 -6.54 -16.56 -9.54
CA HIS A 57 -5.75 -17.58 -8.85
C HIS A 57 -4.25 -17.35 -8.96
N ARG A 58 -3.77 -16.95 -10.14
CA ARG A 58 -2.34 -16.62 -10.32
C ARG A 58 -1.93 -15.44 -9.47
N LEU A 59 -2.75 -14.39 -9.47
CA LEU A 59 -2.48 -13.20 -8.68
C LEU A 59 -2.52 -13.52 -7.19
N LEU A 60 -3.51 -14.29 -6.75
CA LEU A 60 -3.64 -14.71 -5.36
C LEU A 60 -2.40 -15.47 -4.88
N GLN A 61 -1.91 -16.45 -5.66
CA GLN A 61 -0.72 -17.21 -5.30
C GLN A 61 0.50 -16.27 -5.15
N HIS A 62 0.64 -15.34 -6.07
CA HIS A 62 1.75 -14.37 -6.01
C HIS A 62 1.64 -13.49 -4.77
N LEU A 63 0.47 -12.93 -4.50
CA LEU A 63 0.28 -12.02 -3.37
C LEU A 63 0.38 -12.73 -2.02
N LEU A 64 -0.05 -13.99 -1.93
CA LEU A 64 0.06 -14.77 -0.69
C LEU A 64 1.50 -15.17 -0.37
N SER A 65 2.42 -15.10 -1.34
CA SER A 65 3.84 -15.34 -1.09
C SER A 65 4.53 -14.18 -0.38
N LEU A 66 3.90 -13.01 -0.32
CA LEU A 66 4.42 -11.84 0.36
C LEU A 66 4.21 -11.95 1.87
N HIS A 67 4.90 -11.09 2.63
CA HIS A 67 4.63 -11.00 4.07
C HIS A 67 3.21 -10.49 4.30
N GLN A 68 2.44 -11.18 5.13
CA GLN A 68 1.02 -10.88 5.36
C GLN A 68 0.83 -10.04 6.61
N PHE A 69 0.13 -8.91 6.45
CA PHE A 69 -0.25 -8.02 7.55
C PHE A 69 -1.78 -7.83 7.56
N PRO A 70 -2.53 -8.87 7.92
CA PRO A 70 -3.99 -8.80 7.83
C PRO A 70 -4.58 -7.78 8.81
N VAL A 71 -5.68 -7.18 8.42
CA VAL A 71 -6.42 -6.24 9.26
C VAL A 71 -7.33 -7.02 10.21
N THR A 72 -7.12 -6.82 11.51
CA THR A 72 -7.95 -7.44 12.55
C THR A 72 -9.10 -6.50 12.94
N ALA A 73 -10.08 -7.03 13.69
CA ALA A 73 -11.15 -6.20 14.26
C ALA A 73 -10.59 -5.08 15.12
N SER A 74 -9.56 -5.36 15.91
CA SER A 74 -8.89 -4.38 16.76
C SER A 74 -8.23 -3.28 15.90
N ASP A 75 -7.65 -3.63 14.76
CA ASP A 75 -7.03 -2.66 13.86
C ASP A 75 -8.05 -1.65 13.33
N TRP A 76 -9.25 -2.11 12.97
CA TRP A 76 -10.33 -1.23 12.51
C TRP A 76 -10.65 -0.16 13.55
N LEU A 77 -10.81 -0.56 14.81
CA LEU A 77 -11.15 0.37 15.89
C LEU A 77 -10.02 1.34 16.20
N LYS A 78 -8.80 0.86 16.28
CA LYS A 78 -7.61 1.69 16.56
C LYS A 78 -7.33 2.65 15.42
N ALA A 79 -7.44 2.19 14.18
CA ALA A 79 -7.28 3.04 13.00
C ALA A 79 -8.35 4.12 12.94
N ALA A 80 -9.61 3.79 13.28
CA ALA A 80 -10.70 4.76 13.32
C ALA A 80 -10.43 5.87 14.33
N GLN A 81 -9.96 5.51 15.52
CA GLN A 81 -9.61 6.50 16.56
C GLN A 81 -8.47 7.41 16.09
N TRP A 82 -7.46 6.84 15.50
CA TRP A 82 -6.32 7.58 14.94
C TRP A 82 -6.76 8.52 13.81
N ALA A 83 -7.59 8.01 12.88
CA ALA A 83 -8.11 8.80 11.77
C ALA A 83 -8.96 9.98 12.26
N GLN A 84 -9.76 9.77 13.30
CA GLN A 84 -10.58 10.82 13.90
C GLN A 84 -9.69 11.97 14.41
N ARG A 85 -8.59 11.66 15.07
CA ARG A 85 -7.64 12.68 15.55
C ARG A 85 -7.04 13.48 14.40
N LEU A 86 -6.69 12.80 13.30
CA LEU A 86 -6.10 13.47 12.13
C LEU A 86 -7.13 14.32 11.40
N ARG A 87 -8.38 13.87 11.30
CA ARG A 87 -9.45 14.65 10.69
C ARG A 87 -9.73 15.93 11.47
N VAL A 88 -9.68 15.87 12.79
CA VAL A 88 -9.82 17.06 13.64
C VAL A 88 -8.69 18.06 13.36
N ARG A 89 -7.50 17.57 13.01
CA ARG A 89 -6.36 18.40 12.61
C ARG A 89 -6.43 18.87 11.16
N GLY A 90 -7.51 18.56 10.45
CA GLY A 90 -7.74 19.00 9.08
C GLY A 90 -7.27 18.08 7.98
N LEU A 91 -6.74 16.90 8.31
CA LEU A 91 -6.32 15.96 7.30
C LEU A 91 -7.52 15.26 6.67
N LYS A 92 -7.60 15.29 5.35
CA LYS A 92 -8.62 14.58 4.57
C LYS A 92 -7.98 13.47 3.77
N ALA A 93 -8.48 12.26 3.94
CA ALA A 93 -8.06 11.10 3.18
C ALA A 93 -9.18 10.07 3.18
N LYS A 94 -9.06 9.07 2.33
CA LYS A 94 -10.04 7.98 2.27
C LYS A 94 -9.90 7.07 3.48
N THR A 95 -11.01 6.45 3.89
CA THR A 95 -11.04 5.51 5.02
C THR A 95 -9.96 4.44 4.90
N VAL A 96 -9.85 3.82 3.73
CA VAL A 96 -8.87 2.75 3.48
C VAL A 96 -7.44 3.26 3.59
N ASP A 97 -7.16 4.49 3.14
CA ASP A 97 -5.82 5.08 3.22
C ASP A 97 -5.38 5.28 4.67
N PHE A 98 -6.29 5.73 5.55
CA PHE A 98 -6.00 5.80 6.98
C PHE A 98 -5.65 4.42 7.55
N LEU A 99 -6.41 3.41 7.16
CA LEU A 99 -6.19 2.05 7.65
C LEU A 99 -4.84 1.50 7.18
N ILE A 100 -4.49 1.70 5.92
CA ILE A 100 -3.21 1.27 5.35
C ILE A 100 -2.04 1.97 6.06
N ALA A 101 -2.13 3.29 6.24
CA ALA A 101 -1.11 4.05 6.94
C ALA A 101 -0.97 3.60 8.40
N TYR A 102 -2.07 3.33 9.07
CA TYR A 102 -2.06 2.80 10.43
C TYR A 102 -1.31 1.48 10.51
N LYS A 103 -1.60 0.55 9.58
CA LYS A 103 -0.92 -0.75 9.54
C LYS A 103 0.58 -0.60 9.29
N ALA A 104 0.97 0.29 8.37
CA ALA A 104 2.37 0.54 8.09
C ALA A 104 3.10 1.06 9.34
N MET A 105 2.51 2.02 10.05
CA MET A 105 3.10 2.56 11.27
C MET A 105 3.20 1.52 12.38
N ARG A 106 2.13 0.75 12.58
CA ARG A 106 2.07 -0.26 13.62
C ARG A 106 3.19 -1.30 13.48
N HIS A 107 3.49 -1.71 12.27
CA HIS A 107 4.50 -2.72 11.97
C HIS A 107 5.84 -2.14 11.53
N ARG A 108 5.99 -0.83 11.61
CA ARG A 108 7.23 -0.11 11.22
C ARG A 108 7.66 -0.42 9.79
N LEU A 109 6.68 -0.47 8.89
CA LEU A 109 6.91 -0.69 7.46
C LEU A 109 7.14 0.63 6.75
N VAL A 110 7.93 0.59 5.67
CA VAL A 110 7.98 1.72 4.73
C VAL A 110 6.85 1.53 3.72
N LEU A 111 6.02 2.55 3.55
CA LEU A 111 4.90 2.51 2.62
C LEU A 111 5.36 3.00 1.24
N LEU A 112 5.42 2.08 0.28
CA LEU A 112 5.70 2.41 -1.12
C LEU A 112 4.38 2.77 -1.80
N HIS A 113 4.28 3.98 -2.34
CA HIS A 113 3.01 4.49 -2.85
C HIS A 113 3.18 5.46 -4.03
N ALA A 114 2.07 5.73 -4.71
CA ALA A 114 1.97 6.75 -5.74
C ALA A 114 0.72 7.63 -5.52
N ASP A 115 0.46 8.02 -4.26
CA ASP A 115 -0.70 8.82 -3.87
C ASP A 115 -0.26 9.90 -2.87
N GLY A 116 -0.45 11.16 -3.23
CA GLY A 116 -0.03 12.31 -2.42
C GLY A 116 -0.66 12.39 -1.04
N ASP A 117 -1.77 11.69 -0.79
CA ASP A 117 -2.39 11.65 0.54
C ASP A 117 -1.43 11.07 1.58
N PHE A 118 -0.65 10.05 1.21
CA PHE A 118 0.33 9.46 2.12
C PHE A 118 1.48 10.41 2.42
N ASP A 119 1.91 11.21 1.44
CA ASP A 119 2.93 12.23 1.69
C ASP A 119 2.43 13.29 2.67
N ARG A 120 1.15 13.67 2.56
CA ARG A 120 0.54 14.60 3.52
C ARG A 120 0.46 14.00 4.91
N MET A 121 0.07 12.73 5.04
CA MET A 121 0.07 12.03 6.32
C MET A 121 1.46 12.01 6.95
N ALA A 122 2.48 11.73 6.16
CA ALA A 122 3.86 11.63 6.63
C ALA A 122 4.39 12.93 7.22
N ARG A 123 3.80 14.08 6.87
CA ARG A 123 4.16 15.37 7.48
C ARG A 123 3.58 15.55 8.87
N LEU A 124 2.53 14.80 9.20
CA LEU A 124 1.80 14.96 10.47
C LEU A 124 2.09 13.86 11.47
N VAL A 125 2.51 12.69 11.00
CA VAL A 125 2.71 11.50 11.83
C VAL A 125 4.00 10.79 11.41
N PRO A 126 4.57 9.92 12.25
CA PRO A 126 5.83 9.24 11.94
C PRO A 126 5.63 8.06 10.97
N LEU A 127 4.92 8.30 9.86
CA LEU A 127 4.76 7.35 8.77
C LEU A 127 5.98 7.45 7.85
N LYS A 128 6.65 6.34 7.63
CA LYS A 128 7.77 6.27 6.68
C LYS A 128 7.23 5.92 5.30
N VAL A 129 7.52 6.76 4.32
CA VAL A 129 7.03 6.58 2.95
C VAL A 129 8.18 6.57 1.95
N GLU A 130 7.97 5.85 0.87
CA GLU A 130 8.77 5.96 -0.35
C GLU A 130 7.78 6.28 -1.47
N SER A 131 7.83 7.52 -1.96
CA SER A 131 6.89 7.98 -2.99
C SER A 131 7.40 7.65 -4.38
N CYS A 132 6.50 7.10 -5.21
CA CYS A 132 6.76 6.85 -6.63
C CYS A 132 6.16 7.94 -7.53
N LEU A 133 5.63 9.03 -6.95
CA LEU A 133 4.95 10.07 -7.73
C LEU A 133 5.85 10.71 -8.78
N LYS A 134 7.15 10.83 -8.51
CA LYS A 134 8.11 11.39 -9.46
C LYS A 134 8.18 10.62 -10.78
N PHE A 135 7.81 9.33 -10.76
CA PHE A 135 7.85 8.49 -11.95
C PHE A 135 6.55 8.54 -12.77
N VAL A 136 5.45 9.04 -12.20
CA VAL A 136 4.14 9.06 -12.85
C VAL A 136 3.67 10.46 -13.25
N ARG A 137 4.37 11.48 -12.82
CA ARG A 137 4.05 12.85 -13.22
C ARG A 137 4.50 13.07 -14.65
N ALA A 138 3.57 13.53 -15.50
CA ALA A 138 3.91 13.95 -16.85
C ALA A 138 4.90 15.10 -16.80
N PRO A 139 5.87 15.15 -17.75
CA PRO A 139 6.78 16.28 -17.84
C PRO A 139 6.03 17.56 -18.21
#